data_45678a67499fcde266ea4b298604a231
#
_entry.id   45678a67499fcde266ea4b298604a231
#
_cell.length_a   1.000
_cell.length_b   1.000
_cell.length_c   1.000
_cell.angle_alpha   90.00
_cell.angle_beta   90.00
_cell.angle_gamma   90.00
#
_symmetry.space_group_name_H-M   'P 1'
#
loop_
_entity.id
_entity.type
_entity.pdbx_description
1 polymer ?
#
loop_
_entity_poly.entity_id
_entity_poly.type
_entity_poly.pdbx_seq_one_letter_code
_entity_poly.pdbx_strand_id
1 'polypeptide(L)'
;MYKRQIITNAHKIIQGEHPDLSRKDSDCFFFQRLQEKDATQLMLDLVKTRLPNAYGYSPMEDIQVITPSRKGSMGVIELNQQLQAVLNPKSVDKPECRSILYTFREGDKVMQIKNNYDIIWHKDGENGTGIFNGDIGYLRAINRQGQEVIAEFDGRRATYPFEQLDQLELAYAVTVHKSQGSEFQAVVMPLLGGFPKLYYRNLLYTAVTRARRLLILIGSQNVIYQMVDNNRRMNRYTCLRDMLEQQKPTQTLPISQSDEPDGEIKDTQKQEESL
;
A
#
# COMPACT_ATOMS: atom_id res chain seq x y z
N MET A 1 11.82 26.14 4.58
CA MET A 1 12.43 25.06 5.35
C MET A 1 11.60 23.82 5.15
N TYR A 2 12.13 22.79 4.50
CA TYR A 2 11.35 21.58 4.23
C TYR A 2 11.08 20.86 5.55
N LYS A 3 9.81 20.72 5.89
CA LYS A 3 9.35 19.92 7.02
C LYS A 3 9.62 18.45 6.68
N ARG A 4 10.55 17.80 7.37
CA ARG A 4 10.97 16.41 7.09
C ARG A 4 10.61 15.47 8.24
N GLN A 5 9.58 15.80 9.01
CA GLN A 5 9.25 15.02 10.21
C GLN A 5 8.70 13.62 9.85
N ILE A 6 7.97 13.51 8.74
CA ILE A 6 7.52 12.19 8.21
C ILE A 6 8.73 11.29 8.00
N ILE A 7 9.76 11.77 7.29
CA ILE A 7 10.97 10.99 7.00
C ILE A 7 11.74 10.68 8.29
N THR A 8 11.94 11.68 9.15
CA THR A 8 12.64 11.49 10.43
C THR A 8 11.92 10.47 11.32
N ASN A 9 10.59 10.57 11.41
CA ASN A 9 9.80 9.61 12.18
C ASN A 9 9.82 8.21 11.55
N ALA A 10 9.79 8.10 10.22
CA ALA A 10 9.92 6.81 9.53
C ALA A 10 11.27 6.13 9.85
N HIS A 11 12.38 6.89 9.83
CA HIS A 11 13.70 6.37 10.23
C HIS A 11 13.74 5.93 11.69
N LYS A 12 13.20 6.72 12.61
CA LYS A 12 13.09 6.33 14.02
C LYS A 12 12.29 5.03 14.18
N ILE A 13 11.13 4.96 13.55
CA ILE A 13 10.26 3.77 13.63
C ILE A 13 11.00 2.52 13.18
N ILE A 14 11.67 2.54 12.01
CA ILE A 14 12.35 1.33 11.51
C ILE A 14 13.54 0.92 12.39
N GLN A 15 14.20 1.86 13.04
CA GLN A 15 15.28 1.62 14.00
C GLN A 15 14.78 1.14 15.37
N GLY A 16 13.47 1.25 15.63
CA GLY A 16 12.86 0.89 16.90
C GLY A 16 12.84 2.02 17.91
N GLU A 17 13.05 3.24 17.44
CA GLU A 17 12.96 4.46 18.24
C GLU A 17 11.55 5.05 18.12
N HIS A 18 11.04 5.59 19.22
CA HIS A 18 9.73 6.23 19.22
C HIS A 18 9.73 7.51 18.38
N PRO A 19 8.71 7.70 17.51
CA PRO A 19 8.56 8.91 16.72
C PRO A 19 8.27 10.12 17.60
N ASP A 20 8.70 11.31 17.15
CA ASP A 20 8.34 12.56 17.79
C ASP A 20 6.91 12.96 17.37
N LEU A 21 5.99 12.91 18.31
CA LEU A 21 4.57 13.21 18.14
C LEU A 21 4.17 14.58 18.69
N SER A 22 5.12 15.34 19.25
CA SER A 22 4.84 16.60 19.97
C SER A 22 4.84 17.85 19.06
N ARG A 23 5.44 17.78 17.88
CA ARG A 23 5.66 18.94 17.01
C ARG A 23 4.37 19.44 16.39
N LYS A 24 4.13 20.75 16.54
CA LYS A 24 2.96 21.46 15.96
C LYS A 24 3.27 22.11 14.62
N ASP A 25 4.54 22.42 14.33
CA ASP A 25 5.00 22.98 13.05
C ASP A 25 5.77 21.93 12.25
N SER A 26 5.03 21.01 11.63
CA SER A 26 5.61 19.87 10.93
C SER A 26 4.69 19.39 9.80
N ASP A 27 5.17 18.37 9.06
CA ASP A 27 4.40 17.61 8.07
C ASP A 27 3.78 16.33 8.67
N CYS A 28 4.01 16.07 9.98
CA CYS A 28 3.50 14.93 10.72
C CYS A 28 2.81 15.42 12.00
N PHE A 29 1.51 15.21 12.10
CA PHE A 29 0.69 15.61 13.24
C PHE A 29 0.14 14.39 13.98
N PHE A 30 0.03 14.51 15.28
CA PHE A 30 -0.62 13.53 16.13
C PHE A 30 -1.75 14.17 16.94
N PHE A 31 -2.92 13.54 16.90
CA PHE A 31 -4.08 13.91 17.70
C PHE A 31 -4.45 12.78 18.65
N GLN A 32 -4.25 12.98 19.94
CA GLN A 32 -4.65 12.00 20.93
C GLN A 32 -6.17 11.92 21.01
N ARG A 33 -6.71 10.74 20.74
CA ARG A 33 -8.12 10.38 20.94
C ARG A 33 -8.17 8.95 21.44
N LEU A 34 -8.82 8.74 22.59
CA LEU A 34 -8.88 7.44 23.22
C LEU A 34 -10.20 6.71 22.97
N GLN A 35 -11.22 7.47 22.57
CA GLN A 35 -12.52 6.92 22.21
C GLN A 35 -12.69 6.85 20.70
N GLU A 36 -13.22 5.73 20.22
CA GLU A 36 -13.42 5.49 18.79
C GLU A 36 -14.33 6.53 18.14
N LYS A 37 -15.42 6.92 18.84
CA LYS A 37 -16.35 7.95 18.36
C LYS A 37 -15.65 9.29 18.12
N ASP A 38 -14.79 9.72 19.03
CA ASP A 38 -14.08 11.00 18.93
C ASP A 38 -13.01 10.97 17.82
N ALA A 39 -12.34 9.82 17.69
CA ALA A 39 -11.36 9.62 16.64
C ALA A 39 -12.01 9.60 15.26
N THR A 40 -13.14 8.92 15.11
CA THR A 40 -13.92 8.89 13.88
C THR A 40 -14.42 10.28 13.50
N GLN A 41 -15.05 11.00 14.45
CA GLN A 41 -15.56 12.34 14.18
C GLN A 41 -14.43 13.29 13.74
N LEU A 42 -13.27 13.24 14.40
CA LEU A 42 -12.10 14.03 14.00
C LEU A 42 -11.61 13.64 12.62
N MET A 43 -11.51 12.35 12.33
CA MET A 43 -11.09 11.85 11.01
C MET A 43 -12.02 12.37 9.89
N LEU A 44 -13.32 12.25 10.07
CA LEU A 44 -14.32 12.73 9.11
C LEU A 44 -14.21 14.24 8.89
N ASP A 45 -14.05 15.02 9.96
CA ASP A 45 -13.88 16.48 9.90
C ASP A 45 -12.58 16.87 9.22
N LEU A 46 -11.48 16.18 9.49
CA LEU A 46 -10.21 16.39 8.80
C LEU A 46 -10.34 16.16 7.30
N VAL A 47 -10.90 15.03 6.90
CA VAL A 47 -10.98 14.65 5.48
C VAL A 47 -11.96 15.54 4.72
N LYS A 48 -13.14 15.84 5.30
CA LYS A 48 -14.20 16.59 4.63
C LYS A 48 -13.92 18.09 4.60
N THR A 49 -13.37 18.65 5.70
CA THR A 49 -13.41 20.10 5.93
C THR A 49 -12.02 20.70 6.17
N ARG A 50 -11.27 20.21 7.18
CA ARG A 50 -10.06 20.89 7.64
C ARG A 50 -8.92 20.84 6.63
N LEU A 51 -8.64 19.65 6.08
CA LEU A 51 -7.55 19.51 5.12
C LEU A 51 -7.85 20.21 3.79
N PRO A 52 -9.06 20.09 3.22
CA PRO A 52 -9.45 20.91 2.07
C PRO A 52 -9.30 22.41 2.31
N ASN A 53 -9.78 22.93 3.44
CA ASN A 53 -9.72 24.36 3.73
C ASN A 53 -8.30 24.87 4.02
N ALA A 54 -7.47 24.06 4.70
CA ALA A 54 -6.13 24.48 5.12
C ALA A 54 -5.06 24.33 4.02
N TYR A 55 -5.20 23.32 3.16
CA TYR A 55 -4.19 22.93 2.17
C TYR A 55 -4.70 22.89 0.73
N GLY A 56 -6.00 23.08 0.49
CA GLY A 56 -6.60 22.95 -0.83
C GLY A 56 -6.66 21.49 -1.35
N TYR A 57 -6.53 20.51 -0.47
CA TYR A 57 -6.54 19.10 -0.86
C TYR A 57 -7.93 18.63 -1.23
N SER A 58 -8.03 17.90 -2.34
CA SER A 58 -9.23 17.15 -2.72
C SER A 58 -9.44 15.97 -1.76
N PRO A 59 -10.61 15.86 -1.09
CA PRO A 59 -10.91 14.70 -0.25
C PRO A 59 -10.85 13.37 -0.99
N MET A 60 -11.14 13.40 -2.29
CA MET A 60 -11.22 12.21 -3.13
C MET A 60 -9.87 11.81 -3.73
N GLU A 61 -9.04 12.79 -4.10
CA GLU A 61 -7.81 12.57 -4.86
C GLU A 61 -6.56 12.62 -3.99
N ASP A 62 -6.46 13.65 -3.12
CA ASP A 62 -5.23 13.92 -2.39
C ASP A 62 -5.18 13.25 -1.02
N ILE A 63 -6.34 12.96 -0.42
CA ILE A 63 -6.43 12.43 0.93
C ILE A 63 -6.75 10.93 0.90
N GLN A 64 -5.99 10.16 1.66
CA GLN A 64 -6.25 8.74 1.86
C GLN A 64 -6.30 8.40 3.35
N VAL A 65 -7.39 7.75 3.77
CA VAL A 65 -7.45 7.12 5.08
C VAL A 65 -6.83 5.74 5.00
N ILE A 66 -5.88 5.45 5.90
CA ILE A 66 -5.19 4.15 5.95
C ILE A 66 -5.35 3.57 7.35
N THR A 67 -5.78 2.32 7.45
CA THR A 67 -5.98 1.63 8.73
C THR A 67 -5.31 0.25 8.74
N PRO A 68 -4.85 -0.25 9.90
CA PRO A 68 -4.27 -1.59 10.02
C PRO A 68 -5.25 -2.71 9.69
N SER A 69 -6.54 -2.55 10.04
CA SER A 69 -7.52 -3.65 10.04
C SER A 69 -8.61 -3.48 8.98
N ARG A 70 -9.18 -4.61 8.56
CA ARG A 70 -10.34 -4.64 7.66
C ARG A 70 -11.66 -4.57 8.41
N LYS A 71 -11.74 -5.23 9.58
CA LYS A 71 -12.95 -5.36 10.41
C LYS A 71 -12.81 -4.54 11.70
N GLY A 72 -13.94 -4.28 12.35
CA GLY A 72 -14.04 -3.48 13.56
C GLY A 72 -14.40 -2.03 13.27
N SER A 73 -14.67 -1.26 14.32
CA SER A 73 -15.11 0.15 14.24
C SER A 73 -14.12 1.07 13.52
N MET A 74 -12.81 0.80 13.64
CA MET A 74 -11.73 1.48 12.90
C MET A 74 -11.23 0.66 11.70
N GLY A 75 -11.99 -0.33 11.25
CA GLY A 75 -11.69 -1.14 10.08
C GLY A 75 -12.16 -0.49 8.79
N VAL A 76 -11.55 -0.91 7.67
CA VAL A 76 -11.84 -0.39 6.33
C VAL A 76 -13.33 -0.43 6.00
N ILE A 77 -14.05 -1.51 6.38
CA ILE A 77 -15.46 -1.66 6.02
C ILE A 77 -16.30 -0.55 6.64
N GLU A 78 -16.16 -0.33 7.95
CA GLU A 78 -16.91 0.68 8.68
C GLU A 78 -16.49 2.10 8.27
N LEU A 79 -15.18 2.35 8.18
CA LEU A 79 -14.67 3.67 7.80
C LEU A 79 -15.10 4.07 6.38
N ASN A 80 -15.16 3.13 5.44
CA ASN A 80 -15.65 3.40 4.10
C ASN A 80 -17.13 3.80 4.07
N GLN A 81 -17.98 3.16 4.85
CA GLN A 81 -19.40 3.53 4.94
C GLN A 81 -19.58 4.94 5.52
N GLN A 82 -18.83 5.26 6.57
CA GLN A 82 -18.89 6.58 7.20
C GLN A 82 -18.33 7.69 6.30
N LEU A 83 -17.19 7.43 5.64
CA LEU A 83 -16.61 8.38 4.69
C LEU A 83 -17.51 8.58 3.46
N GLN A 84 -18.08 7.51 2.92
CA GLN A 84 -19.05 7.61 1.83
C GLN A 84 -20.25 8.47 2.22
N ALA A 85 -20.80 8.29 3.43
CA ALA A 85 -21.94 9.05 3.91
C ALA A 85 -21.67 10.57 3.96
N VAL A 86 -20.41 11.00 4.21
CA VAL A 86 -20.07 12.42 4.33
C VAL A 86 -19.48 13.01 3.04
N LEU A 87 -18.79 12.19 2.21
CA LEU A 87 -18.12 12.66 0.98
C LEU A 87 -18.98 12.44 -0.27
N ASN A 88 -19.77 11.37 -0.32
CA ASN A 88 -20.68 11.04 -1.39
C ASN A 88 -22.04 10.60 -0.83
N PRO A 89 -22.79 11.53 -0.20
CA PRO A 89 -24.08 11.19 0.43
C PRO A 89 -25.09 10.70 -0.59
N LYS A 90 -26.05 9.92 -0.11
CA LYS A 90 -27.20 9.48 -0.91
C LYS A 90 -27.98 10.69 -1.44
N SER A 91 -28.31 10.65 -2.73
CA SER A 91 -29.18 11.63 -3.39
C SER A 91 -30.18 10.91 -4.28
N VAL A 92 -31.33 11.53 -4.51
CA VAL A 92 -32.36 10.99 -5.40
C VAL A 92 -31.83 10.90 -6.84
N ASP A 93 -30.96 11.82 -7.22
CA ASP A 93 -30.43 11.93 -8.59
C ASP A 93 -29.21 11.00 -8.82
N LYS A 94 -28.69 10.36 -7.77
CA LYS A 94 -27.54 9.46 -7.88
C LYS A 94 -28.00 8.01 -7.92
N PRO A 95 -27.74 7.29 -9.02
CA PRO A 95 -28.02 5.87 -9.08
C PRO A 95 -27.12 5.10 -8.08
N GLU A 96 -27.71 4.09 -7.46
CA GLU A 96 -27.04 3.18 -6.53
C GLU A 96 -27.18 1.75 -7.03
N CYS A 97 -26.16 0.93 -6.81
CA CYS A 97 -26.23 -0.53 -6.95
C CYS A 97 -25.69 -1.22 -5.69
N ARG A 98 -26.29 -2.37 -5.36
CA ARG A 98 -25.91 -3.12 -4.14
C ARG A 98 -24.98 -4.26 -4.50
N SER A 99 -23.86 -4.34 -3.79
CA SER A 99 -22.99 -5.50 -3.77
C SER A 99 -23.13 -6.23 -2.42
N ILE A 100 -22.36 -7.26 -2.19
CA ILE A 100 -22.40 -8.08 -0.97
C ILE A 100 -22.10 -7.24 0.28
N LEU A 101 -21.07 -6.38 0.21
CA LEU A 101 -20.58 -5.61 1.37
C LEU A 101 -20.98 -4.15 1.35
N TYR A 102 -21.19 -3.58 0.17
CA TYR A 102 -21.36 -2.15 -0.02
C TYR A 102 -22.58 -1.82 -0.89
N THR A 103 -23.10 -0.63 -0.72
CA THR A 103 -23.95 0.04 -1.69
C THR A 103 -23.09 1.03 -2.43
N PHE A 104 -22.81 0.78 -3.69
CA PHE A 104 -22.06 1.69 -4.54
C PHE A 104 -22.94 2.80 -5.07
N ARG A 105 -22.37 4.00 -5.19
CA ARG A 105 -22.99 5.21 -5.75
C ARG A 105 -22.14 5.77 -6.86
N GLU A 106 -22.75 6.40 -7.82
CA GLU A 106 -22.02 7.19 -8.80
C GLU A 106 -21.16 8.26 -8.09
N GLY A 107 -19.88 8.37 -8.49
CA GLY A 107 -18.89 9.22 -7.86
C GLY A 107 -18.11 8.56 -6.71
N ASP A 108 -18.39 7.31 -6.33
CA ASP A 108 -17.64 6.62 -5.30
C ASP A 108 -16.18 6.39 -5.70
N LYS A 109 -15.28 6.57 -4.72
CA LYS A 109 -13.89 6.12 -4.81
C LYS A 109 -13.84 4.62 -4.57
N VAL A 110 -13.28 3.88 -5.51
CA VAL A 110 -13.24 2.42 -5.49
C VAL A 110 -11.83 1.88 -5.74
N MET A 111 -11.62 0.64 -5.35
CA MET A 111 -10.39 -0.11 -5.61
C MET A 111 -10.72 -1.46 -6.22
N GLN A 112 -9.98 -1.85 -7.25
CA GLN A 112 -9.95 -3.21 -7.76
C GLN A 112 -9.27 -4.11 -6.73
N ILE A 113 -9.91 -5.22 -6.34
CA ILE A 113 -9.38 -6.11 -5.30
C ILE A 113 -8.94 -7.48 -5.79
N LYS A 114 -9.10 -7.73 -7.09
CA LYS A 114 -8.66 -8.95 -7.80
C LYS A 114 -8.02 -8.53 -9.12
N ASN A 115 -7.03 -9.28 -9.60
CA ASN A 115 -6.55 -9.06 -10.96
C ASN A 115 -7.61 -9.53 -11.95
N ASN A 116 -7.99 -8.68 -12.88
CA ASN A 116 -8.85 -9.03 -14.00
C ASN A 116 -8.11 -8.68 -15.30
N TYR A 117 -7.52 -9.69 -15.93
CA TYR A 117 -6.70 -9.53 -17.15
C TYR A 117 -7.56 -9.37 -18.41
N ASP A 118 -8.81 -9.79 -18.35
CA ASP A 118 -9.70 -9.89 -19.51
C ASP A 118 -10.59 -8.66 -19.66
N ILE A 119 -10.75 -7.85 -18.59
CA ILE A 119 -11.62 -6.67 -18.65
C ILE A 119 -11.05 -5.66 -19.64
N ILE A 120 -11.90 -5.26 -20.60
CA ILE A 120 -11.53 -4.26 -21.60
C ILE A 120 -11.72 -2.87 -21.02
N TRP A 121 -10.73 -2.01 -21.24
CA TRP A 121 -10.81 -0.60 -20.92
C TRP A 121 -10.57 0.28 -22.14
N HIS A 122 -11.11 1.50 -22.07
CA HIS A 122 -10.97 2.54 -23.08
C HIS A 122 -10.35 3.79 -22.44
N LYS A 123 -9.36 4.39 -23.11
CA LYS A 123 -8.72 5.65 -22.70
C LYS A 123 -8.27 6.39 -23.96
N ASP A 124 -8.73 7.65 -24.13
CA ASP A 124 -8.26 8.59 -25.17
C ASP A 124 -8.26 8.00 -26.61
N GLY A 125 -9.24 7.12 -26.91
CA GLY A 125 -9.35 6.44 -28.20
C GLY A 125 -8.54 5.14 -28.30
N GLU A 126 -7.76 4.80 -27.29
CA GLU A 126 -7.06 3.53 -27.18
C GLU A 126 -7.90 2.50 -26.39
N ASN A 127 -7.72 1.25 -26.73
CA ASN A 127 -8.31 0.12 -26.03
C ASN A 127 -7.21 -0.78 -25.48
N GLY A 128 -7.42 -1.33 -24.32
CA GLY A 128 -6.53 -2.33 -23.76
C GLY A 128 -7.28 -3.27 -22.83
N THR A 129 -6.56 -4.18 -22.20
CA THR A 129 -7.11 -5.13 -21.25
C THR A 129 -6.37 -5.06 -19.93
N GLY A 130 -7.06 -5.45 -18.85
CA GLY A 130 -6.51 -5.60 -17.53
C GLY A 130 -6.69 -4.40 -16.61
N ILE A 131 -7.34 -4.66 -15.47
CA ILE A 131 -7.37 -3.80 -14.28
C ILE A 131 -6.89 -4.67 -13.11
N PHE A 132 -5.99 -4.13 -12.30
CA PHE A 132 -5.23 -4.93 -11.37
C PHE A 132 -5.56 -4.65 -9.91
N ASN A 133 -5.30 -5.65 -9.07
CA ASN A 133 -5.49 -5.53 -7.63
C ASN A 133 -4.65 -4.37 -7.05
N GLY A 134 -5.34 -3.42 -6.43
CA GLY A 134 -4.75 -2.20 -5.88
C GLY A 134 -4.99 -0.95 -6.74
N ASP A 135 -5.46 -1.08 -7.98
CA ASP A 135 -5.84 0.06 -8.80
C ASP A 135 -6.99 0.81 -8.12
N ILE A 136 -6.80 2.11 -7.87
CA ILE A 136 -7.80 3.01 -7.29
C ILE A 136 -8.41 3.84 -8.41
N GLY A 137 -9.73 3.99 -8.37
CA GLY A 137 -10.48 4.73 -9.36
C GLY A 137 -11.81 5.26 -8.83
N TYR A 138 -12.69 5.64 -9.75
CA TYR A 138 -13.99 6.23 -9.42
C TYR A 138 -15.09 5.59 -10.25
N LEU A 139 -16.27 5.38 -9.63
CA LEU A 139 -17.47 4.99 -10.36
C LEU A 139 -18.02 6.20 -11.11
N ARG A 140 -18.02 6.11 -12.43
CA ARG A 140 -18.47 7.18 -13.33
C ARG A 140 -19.92 7.10 -13.70
N ALA A 141 -20.47 5.88 -13.79
CA ALA A 141 -21.88 5.66 -14.09
C ALA A 141 -22.36 4.31 -13.54
N ILE A 142 -23.65 4.25 -13.23
CA ILE A 142 -24.38 3.02 -12.85
C ILE A 142 -25.60 2.89 -13.75
N ASN A 143 -25.56 1.92 -14.66
CA ASN A 143 -26.67 1.58 -15.55
C ASN A 143 -27.48 0.41 -14.95
N ARG A 144 -28.60 0.73 -14.30
CA ARG A 144 -29.45 -0.29 -13.67
C ARG A 144 -30.17 -1.18 -14.69
N GLN A 145 -30.52 -0.63 -15.88
CA GLN A 145 -31.21 -1.41 -16.93
C GLN A 145 -30.25 -2.41 -17.57
N GLY A 146 -29.02 -1.98 -17.85
CA GLY A 146 -27.96 -2.83 -18.39
C GLY A 146 -27.27 -3.70 -17.33
N GLN A 147 -27.61 -3.54 -16.04
CA GLN A 147 -26.96 -4.24 -14.91
C GLN A 147 -25.43 -4.11 -14.96
N GLU A 148 -24.93 -2.90 -15.17
CA GLU A 148 -23.50 -2.64 -15.28
C GLU A 148 -23.10 -1.33 -14.59
N VAL A 149 -21.83 -1.23 -14.20
CA VAL A 149 -21.20 0.01 -13.73
C VAL A 149 -19.98 0.33 -14.59
N ILE A 150 -19.72 1.62 -14.78
CA ILE A 150 -18.52 2.11 -15.43
C ILE A 150 -17.60 2.65 -14.31
N ALA A 151 -16.40 2.06 -14.19
CA ALA A 151 -15.36 2.54 -13.31
C ALA A 151 -14.17 3.06 -14.11
N GLU A 152 -13.54 4.14 -13.63
CA GLU A 152 -12.39 4.76 -14.27
C GLU A 152 -11.17 4.69 -13.35
N PHE A 153 -10.08 4.08 -13.84
CA PHE A 153 -8.81 3.90 -13.15
C PHE A 153 -7.69 4.57 -13.96
N ASP A 154 -7.16 5.67 -13.48
CA ASP A 154 -6.12 6.43 -14.18
C ASP A 154 -6.48 6.77 -15.65
N GLY A 155 -7.71 7.25 -15.84
CA GLY A 155 -8.28 7.57 -17.17
C GLY A 155 -8.74 6.36 -17.98
N ARG A 156 -8.48 5.12 -17.55
CA ARG A 156 -8.96 3.89 -18.18
C ARG A 156 -10.37 3.60 -17.71
N ARG A 157 -11.36 3.66 -18.60
CA ARG A 157 -12.77 3.34 -18.32
C ARG A 157 -13.06 1.90 -18.64
N ALA A 158 -13.50 1.15 -17.63
CA ALA A 158 -13.88 -0.25 -17.75
C ALA A 158 -15.32 -0.46 -17.28
N THR A 159 -16.04 -1.36 -17.96
CA THR A 159 -17.43 -1.71 -17.65
C THR A 159 -17.46 -3.02 -16.89
N TYR A 160 -18.13 -3.02 -15.75
CA TYR A 160 -18.33 -4.18 -14.88
C TYR A 160 -19.79 -4.58 -14.85
N PRO A 161 -20.15 -5.80 -15.26
CA PRO A 161 -21.45 -6.37 -14.96
C PRO A 161 -21.69 -6.43 -13.45
N PHE A 162 -22.93 -6.31 -12.97
CA PHE A 162 -23.24 -6.38 -11.54
C PHE A 162 -22.75 -7.66 -10.87
N GLU A 163 -22.65 -8.75 -11.59
CA GLU A 163 -22.11 -10.03 -11.12
C GLU A 163 -20.62 -9.94 -10.75
N GLN A 164 -19.88 -9.00 -11.33
CA GLN A 164 -18.46 -8.79 -11.09
C GLN A 164 -18.17 -7.68 -10.07
N LEU A 165 -19.17 -7.11 -9.42
CA LEU A 165 -19.00 -6.08 -8.39
C LEU A 165 -18.27 -6.59 -7.13
N ASP A 166 -18.12 -7.89 -6.97
CA ASP A 166 -17.28 -8.51 -5.94
C ASP A 166 -15.77 -8.27 -6.16
N GLN A 167 -15.38 -7.77 -7.34
CA GLN A 167 -14.03 -7.36 -7.66
C GLN A 167 -13.71 -5.92 -7.21
N LEU A 168 -14.72 -5.16 -6.79
CA LEU A 168 -14.60 -3.77 -6.36
C LEU A 168 -14.90 -3.62 -4.86
N GLU A 169 -14.16 -2.75 -4.21
CA GLU A 169 -14.44 -2.27 -2.85
C GLU A 169 -14.42 -0.75 -2.80
N LEU A 170 -15.12 -0.14 -1.85
CA LEU A 170 -14.96 1.28 -1.56
C LEU A 170 -13.53 1.55 -1.11
N ALA A 171 -12.96 2.68 -1.52
CA ALA A 171 -11.55 3.01 -1.30
C ALA A 171 -11.31 4.38 -0.65
N TYR A 172 -12.30 4.95 0.02
CA TYR A 172 -12.10 6.12 0.87
C TYR A 172 -11.11 5.82 2.01
N ALA A 173 -11.22 4.62 2.58
CA ALA A 173 -10.26 4.02 3.49
C ALA A 173 -9.72 2.70 2.90
N VAL A 174 -8.42 2.45 3.07
CA VAL A 174 -7.77 1.22 2.64
C VAL A 174 -6.92 0.63 3.76
N THR A 175 -6.59 -0.67 3.69
CA THR A 175 -5.62 -1.25 4.63
C THR A 175 -4.20 -0.83 4.26
N VAL A 176 -3.29 -0.84 5.26
CA VAL A 176 -1.86 -0.60 5.01
C VAL A 176 -1.31 -1.54 3.92
N HIS A 177 -1.73 -2.80 3.90
CA HIS A 177 -1.29 -3.77 2.89
C HIS A 177 -1.75 -3.38 1.47
N LYS A 178 -2.98 -2.90 1.35
CA LYS A 178 -3.54 -2.45 0.06
C LYS A 178 -2.96 -1.12 -0.43
N SER A 179 -2.37 -0.32 0.47
CA SER A 179 -1.70 0.93 0.12
C SER A 179 -0.24 0.75 -0.31
N GLN A 180 0.30 -0.48 -0.26
CA GLN A 180 1.66 -0.75 -0.71
C GLN A 180 1.82 -0.44 -2.21
N GLY A 181 2.90 0.25 -2.56
CA GLY A 181 3.14 0.72 -3.92
C GLY A 181 2.50 2.07 -4.26
N SER A 182 1.49 2.51 -3.51
CA SER A 182 0.84 3.81 -3.72
C SER A 182 1.40 4.87 -2.76
N GLU A 183 1.30 6.14 -3.14
CA GLU A 183 1.64 7.29 -2.31
C GLU A 183 0.56 8.36 -2.46
N PHE A 184 0.29 9.07 -1.36
CA PHE A 184 -0.79 10.06 -1.28
C PHE A 184 -0.25 11.40 -0.78
N GLN A 185 -0.83 12.52 -1.21
CA GLN A 185 -0.44 13.85 -0.74
C GLN A 185 -0.63 13.98 0.78
N ALA A 186 -1.77 13.50 1.28
CA ALA A 186 -2.08 13.45 2.70
C ALA A 186 -2.59 12.06 3.12
N VAL A 187 -2.07 11.56 4.23
CA VAL A 187 -2.52 10.32 4.86
C VAL A 187 -3.11 10.62 6.23
N VAL A 188 -4.29 10.08 6.50
CA VAL A 188 -4.93 10.11 7.82
C VAL A 188 -5.01 8.67 8.35
N MET A 189 -4.40 8.42 9.49
CA MET A 189 -4.28 7.07 10.05
C MET A 189 -4.85 6.99 11.46
N PRO A 190 -6.02 6.35 11.67
CA PRO A 190 -6.54 6.07 13.00
C PRO A 190 -5.81 4.87 13.64
N LEU A 191 -5.33 5.04 14.89
CA LEU A 191 -4.54 4.07 15.66
C LEU A 191 -5.02 4.01 17.11
N LEU A 192 -6.15 3.35 17.35
CA LEU A 192 -6.72 3.21 18.69
C LEU A 192 -6.45 1.85 19.34
N GLY A 193 -5.84 0.95 18.65
CA GLY A 193 -5.69 -0.44 19.03
C GLY A 193 -6.65 -1.33 18.23
N GLY A 194 -6.55 -2.64 18.45
CA GLY A 194 -7.34 -3.61 17.71
C GLY A 194 -6.68 -4.98 17.75
N PHE A 195 -6.72 -5.71 16.66
CA PHE A 195 -6.17 -7.06 16.58
C PHE A 195 -4.63 -7.03 16.72
N PRO A 196 -4.02 -7.53 17.83
CA PRO A 196 -2.60 -7.31 18.14
C PRO A 196 -1.63 -7.77 17.06
N LYS A 197 -2.03 -8.78 16.25
CA LYS A 197 -1.21 -9.30 15.15
C LYS A 197 -0.97 -8.28 14.02
N LEU A 198 -1.80 -7.23 13.94
CA LEU A 198 -1.69 -6.17 12.92
C LEU A 198 -0.94 -4.94 13.43
N TYR A 199 -0.61 -4.88 14.73
CA TYR A 199 0.04 -3.73 15.34
C TYR A 199 1.52 -4.01 15.58
N TYR A 200 2.32 -3.86 14.51
CA TYR A 200 3.76 -4.10 14.53
C TYR A 200 4.54 -3.02 13.75
N ARG A 201 5.83 -2.91 14.05
CA ARG A 201 6.74 -1.87 13.57
C ARG A 201 6.70 -1.68 12.05
N ASN A 202 6.89 -2.75 11.29
CA ASN A 202 6.98 -2.65 9.84
C ASN A 202 5.66 -2.21 9.20
N LEU A 203 4.52 -2.54 9.81
CA LEU A 203 3.22 -2.07 9.32
C LEU A 203 3.09 -0.56 9.54
N LEU A 204 3.47 -0.05 10.71
CA LEU A 204 3.47 1.39 10.98
C LEU A 204 4.44 2.13 10.03
N TYR A 205 5.65 1.61 9.85
CA TYR A 205 6.62 2.16 8.90
C TYR A 205 6.04 2.24 7.48
N THR A 206 5.45 1.14 6.99
CA THR A 206 4.83 1.09 5.66
C THR A 206 3.75 2.15 5.51
N ALA A 207 2.88 2.33 6.52
CA ALA A 207 1.82 3.32 6.47
C ALA A 207 2.35 4.75 6.48
N VAL A 208 3.31 5.07 7.35
CA VAL A 208 3.93 6.40 7.45
C VAL A 208 4.58 6.81 6.13
N THR A 209 5.25 5.88 5.48
CA THR A 209 5.92 6.13 4.18
C THR A 209 4.96 6.28 3.00
N ARG A 210 3.65 6.10 3.17
CA ARG A 210 2.65 6.39 2.12
C ARG A 210 2.33 7.88 2.00
N ALA A 211 2.67 8.68 3.01
CA ALA A 211 2.41 10.12 3.01
C ALA A 211 3.54 10.89 2.31
N ARG A 212 3.20 11.66 1.26
CA ARG A 212 4.16 12.52 0.55
C ARG A 212 4.39 13.86 1.24
N ARG A 213 3.32 14.53 1.69
CA ARG A 213 3.38 15.91 2.21
C ARG A 213 2.80 16.06 3.60
N LEU A 214 1.82 15.25 3.96
CA LEU A 214 1.14 15.39 5.23
C LEU A 214 0.74 14.02 5.80
N LEU A 215 1.12 13.79 7.05
CA LEU A 215 0.71 12.63 7.82
C LEU A 215 -0.05 13.06 9.06
N ILE A 216 -1.22 12.51 9.28
CA ILE A 216 -2.01 12.72 10.50
C ILE A 216 -2.28 11.38 11.16
N LEU A 217 -1.77 11.22 12.37
CA LEU A 217 -2.02 10.08 13.24
C LEU A 217 -3.09 10.47 14.26
N ILE A 218 -4.13 9.63 14.42
CA ILE A 218 -5.23 9.87 15.37
C ILE A 218 -5.34 8.64 16.26
N GLY A 219 -5.30 8.81 17.59
CA GLY A 219 -5.53 7.69 18.48
C GLY A 219 -4.72 7.75 19.77
N SER A 220 -4.16 6.60 20.17
CA SER A 220 -3.39 6.47 21.41
C SER A 220 -1.88 6.47 21.12
N GLN A 221 -1.16 7.35 21.80
CA GLN A 221 0.31 7.38 21.74
C GLN A 221 0.92 6.03 22.20
N ASN A 222 0.33 5.41 23.20
CA ASN A 222 0.79 4.10 23.69
C ASN A 222 0.67 3.02 22.62
N VAL A 223 -0.39 3.05 21.80
CA VAL A 223 -0.57 2.11 20.69
C VAL A 223 0.53 2.30 19.65
N ILE A 224 0.86 3.55 19.30
CA ILE A 224 1.95 3.85 18.36
C ILE A 224 3.29 3.34 18.89
N TYR A 225 3.59 3.59 20.17
CA TYR A 225 4.83 3.14 20.79
C TYR A 225 4.90 1.61 20.88
N GLN A 226 3.81 0.94 21.27
CA GLN A 226 3.72 -0.52 21.25
C GLN A 226 3.96 -1.10 19.85
N MET A 227 3.47 -0.43 18.78
CA MET A 227 3.78 -0.86 17.41
C MET A 227 5.26 -0.75 17.10
N VAL A 228 5.93 0.32 17.53
CA VAL A 228 7.38 0.51 17.33
C VAL A 228 8.17 -0.55 18.10
N ASP A 229 7.79 -0.86 19.33
CA ASP A 229 8.46 -1.86 20.18
C ASP A 229 8.23 -3.29 19.66
N ASN A 230 7.11 -3.52 18.98
CA ASN A 230 6.76 -4.82 18.41
C ASN A 230 7.50 -5.10 17.09
N ASN A 231 8.74 -5.60 17.21
CA ASN A 231 9.57 -6.00 16.07
C ASN A 231 9.28 -7.44 15.62
N ARG A 232 8.01 -7.79 15.50
CA ARG A 232 7.61 -9.12 15.05
C ARG A 232 8.02 -9.32 13.59
N ARG A 233 9.08 -10.09 13.36
CA ARG A 233 9.43 -10.59 12.03
C ARG A 233 8.63 -11.84 11.76
N MET A 234 7.89 -11.88 10.68
CA MET A 234 7.38 -13.15 10.16
C MET A 234 8.58 -13.91 9.58
N ASN A 235 9.02 -14.96 10.27
CA ASN A 235 10.01 -15.86 9.72
C ASN A 235 9.42 -16.49 8.46
N ARG A 236 10.02 -16.18 7.32
CA ARG A 236 9.69 -16.88 6.08
C ARG A 236 10.48 -18.20 6.11
N TYR A 237 9.79 -19.30 6.20
CA TYR A 237 10.37 -20.62 6.01
C TYR A 237 10.58 -20.81 4.52
N THR A 238 11.80 -20.54 4.04
CA THR A 238 12.20 -20.79 2.65
C THR A 238 13.42 -21.71 2.69
N CYS A 239 13.46 -22.69 1.79
CA CYS A 239 14.64 -23.56 1.59
C CYS A 239 15.79 -22.83 0.86
N LEU A 240 15.65 -21.52 0.57
CA LEU A 240 16.64 -20.77 -0.21
C LEU A 240 18.03 -20.79 0.45
N ARG A 241 18.08 -20.64 1.77
CA ARG A 241 19.34 -20.70 2.52
C ARG A 241 20.03 -22.04 2.34
N ASP A 242 19.27 -23.12 2.50
CA ASP A 242 19.79 -24.50 2.39
C ASP A 242 20.27 -24.77 0.95
N MET A 243 19.53 -24.29 -0.05
CA MET A 243 19.92 -24.38 -1.46
C MET A 243 21.21 -23.60 -1.75
N LEU A 244 21.37 -22.40 -1.21
CA LEU A 244 22.57 -21.58 -1.38
C LEU A 244 23.79 -22.18 -0.65
N GLU A 245 23.57 -22.81 0.51
CA GLU A 245 24.64 -23.51 1.24
C GLU A 245 25.10 -24.79 0.51
N GLN A 246 24.19 -25.49 -0.18
CA GLN A 246 24.53 -26.66 -1.02
C GLN A 246 25.26 -26.28 -2.31
N GLN A 247 25.13 -25.05 -2.81
CA GLN A 247 25.82 -24.56 -4.00
C GLN A 247 27.19 -23.94 -3.72
N LYS A 248 27.69 -23.94 -2.48
CA LYS A 248 29.08 -23.53 -2.22
C LYS A 248 30.00 -24.49 -2.95
N PRO A 249 30.87 -23.99 -3.86
CA PRO A 249 31.82 -24.85 -4.55
C PRO A 249 32.69 -25.57 -3.50
N THR A 250 32.75 -26.88 -3.63
CA THR A 250 33.68 -27.71 -2.84
C THR A 250 35.08 -27.11 -3.04
N GLN A 251 35.71 -26.69 -1.95
CA GLN A 251 37.08 -26.21 -1.99
C GLN A 251 37.90 -27.29 -2.66
N THR A 252 38.45 -26.98 -3.83
CA THR A 252 39.49 -27.78 -4.49
C THR A 252 40.60 -27.96 -3.48
N LEU A 253 40.86 -29.22 -3.09
CA LEU A 253 42.02 -29.61 -2.33
C LEU A 253 43.30 -29.13 -3.07
N PRO A 254 44.33 -28.69 -2.37
CA PRO A 254 45.56 -28.27 -3.01
C PRO A 254 46.19 -29.46 -3.72
N ILE A 255 46.47 -29.29 -4.99
CA ILE A 255 47.26 -30.24 -5.79
C ILE A 255 48.62 -30.33 -5.12
N SER A 256 48.94 -31.50 -4.52
CA SER A 256 50.27 -31.85 -4.05
C SER A 256 51.22 -31.83 -5.25
N GLN A 257 52.21 -30.98 -5.18
CA GLN A 257 53.40 -31.07 -6.03
C GLN A 257 54.07 -32.41 -5.73
N SER A 258 54.15 -33.27 -6.74
CA SER A 258 55.02 -34.44 -6.74
C SER A 258 56.00 -34.28 -7.88
N ASP A 259 57.26 -34.13 -7.46
CA ASP A 259 58.51 -34.60 -8.06
C ASP A 259 58.67 -34.49 -9.57
N GLU A 260 59.59 -33.60 -9.94
CA GLU A 260 60.38 -33.70 -11.18
C GLU A 260 61.30 -34.91 -11.12
N PRO A 261 61.57 -35.54 -12.27
CA PRO A 261 62.91 -36.06 -12.52
C PRO A 261 63.61 -35.39 -13.72
N ASP A 262 64.83 -35.03 -13.49
CA ASP A 262 65.86 -34.64 -14.46
C ASP A 262 65.96 -35.55 -15.67
N GLY A 263 66.34 -34.97 -16.84
CA GLY A 263 66.74 -35.76 -17.99
C GLY A 263 66.84 -34.95 -19.31
N GLU A 264 68.02 -34.35 -19.46
CA GLU A 264 68.80 -34.07 -20.69
C GLU A 264 68.11 -34.02 -22.06
N ILE A 265 68.35 -32.85 -22.68
CA ILE A 265 68.84 -32.45 -23.98
C ILE A 265 68.73 -33.49 -25.13
N LYS A 266 68.19 -33.05 -26.30
CA LYS A 266 68.78 -33.01 -27.62
C LYS A 266 67.92 -32.22 -28.59
N ASP A 267 68.69 -31.27 -29.26
CA ASP A 267 68.35 -30.59 -30.49
C ASP A 267 67.88 -31.51 -31.59
N THR A 268 66.95 -31.06 -32.41
CA THR A 268 67.09 -31.11 -33.88
C THR A 268 66.04 -30.19 -34.53
N GLN A 269 66.55 -29.37 -35.36
CA GLN A 269 65.90 -28.46 -36.32
C GLN A 269 65.01 -29.17 -37.35
N LYS A 270 64.11 -28.45 -37.89
CA LYS A 270 63.74 -28.20 -39.30
C LYS A 270 62.25 -28.26 -39.57
N GLN A 271 61.81 -27.18 -40.00
CA GLN A 271 61.35 -26.77 -41.34
C GLN A 271 59.90 -27.16 -41.72
N GLU A 272 59.26 -26.09 -42.02
CA GLU A 272 58.52 -25.77 -43.29
C GLU A 272 57.05 -26.27 -43.39
N GLU A 273 56.30 -25.28 -43.60
CA GLU A 273 55.40 -24.84 -44.68
C GLU A 273 53.98 -25.37 -44.73
N SER A 274 53.13 -24.36 -44.77
CA SER A 274 51.92 -24.16 -45.60
C SER A 274 50.80 -25.22 -45.63
N LEU A 275 49.64 -24.82 -45.19
CA LEU A 275 48.51 -24.48 -46.05
C LEU A 275 47.38 -23.89 -45.13
#